data_8d6240becdf5dfd958e8a5da686d6a25
#
_entry.id   8d6240becdf5dfd958e8a5da686d6a25
#
_cell.length_a   1.000
_cell.length_b   1.000
_cell.length_c   1.000
_cell.angle_alpha   90.00
_cell.angle_beta   90.00
_cell.angle_gamma   90.00
#
_symmetry.space_group_name_H-M   'P 1'
#
loop_
_entity.id
_entity.type
_entity.pdbx_description
1 polymer ?
#
loop_
_entity_poly.entity_id
_entity_poly.type
_entity_poly.pdbx_seq_one_letter_code
_entity_poly.pdbx_strand_id
1 'polypeptide(L)'
;LAAAMPRYTQGMMDLGAGVCTPKTPQCLICPLMGVCVAQKEGAPERYPVKTRKLIRRSESWWLLLLIRLDRAVWLETRPSTGIWAGLQCAPTFPDRETAANAAAAIAPLASLREHAAFLHVLTHRDLHLHPLVMEVDHECRPSETGRWFQATEWPQAGLPAPMRKILEDSA
;
A
#
# COMPACT_ATOMS: atom_id res chain seq x y z
N LEU A 1 -11.77 23.29 25.82
CA LEU A 1 -11.71 23.10 24.35
C LEU A 1 -10.86 21.89 23.98
N ALA A 2 -9.63 21.71 24.51
CA ALA A 2 -8.76 20.58 24.13
C ALA A 2 -9.37 19.19 24.42
N ALA A 3 -10.05 19.00 25.54
CA ALA A 3 -10.71 17.73 25.89
C ALA A 3 -11.91 17.36 24.98
N ALA A 4 -12.49 18.33 24.28
CA ALA A 4 -13.60 18.12 23.35
C ALA A 4 -13.13 17.81 21.91
N MET A 5 -11.86 18.08 21.57
CA MET A 5 -11.34 17.94 20.22
C MET A 5 -11.47 16.53 19.63
N PRO A 6 -11.19 15.43 20.34
CA PRO A 6 -11.38 14.11 19.78
C PRO A 6 -12.82 13.83 19.34
N ARG A 7 -13.80 14.21 20.16
CA ARG A 7 -15.24 14.05 19.84
C ARG A 7 -15.64 14.94 18.67
N TYR A 8 -15.16 16.19 18.64
CA TYR A 8 -15.42 17.11 17.53
C TYR A 8 -14.87 16.57 16.22
N THR A 9 -13.61 16.12 16.21
CA THR A 9 -12.98 15.56 15.01
C THR A 9 -13.73 14.33 14.53
N GLN A 10 -14.08 13.41 15.42
CA GLN A 10 -14.84 12.22 15.06
C GLN A 10 -16.21 12.59 14.50
N GLY A 11 -16.96 13.50 15.16
CA GLY A 11 -18.26 13.96 14.69
C GLY A 11 -18.23 14.62 13.31
N MET A 12 -17.16 15.36 12.99
CA MET A 12 -16.96 15.95 11.65
C MET A 12 -16.68 14.87 10.59
N MET A 13 -15.93 13.82 10.93
CA MET A 13 -15.69 12.69 10.04
C MET A 13 -16.99 11.90 9.79
N ASP A 14 -17.76 11.59 10.83
CA ASP A 14 -19.03 10.89 10.72
C ASP A 14 -20.04 11.67 9.89
N LEU A 15 -20.11 13.00 10.10
CA LEU A 15 -20.93 13.90 9.30
C LEU A 15 -20.57 13.82 7.82
N GLY A 16 -19.27 13.86 7.50
CA GLY A 16 -18.78 13.78 6.11
C GLY A 16 -18.97 12.40 5.48
N ALA A 17 -19.00 11.35 6.27
CA ALA A 17 -19.22 9.98 5.79
C ALA A 17 -20.70 9.67 5.52
N GLY A 18 -21.62 10.17 6.35
CA GLY A 18 -23.02 9.79 6.32
C GLY A 18 -24.01 10.84 5.81
N VAL A 19 -23.81 12.10 6.18
CA VAL A 19 -24.79 13.19 5.96
C VAL A 19 -24.31 14.18 4.90
N CYS A 20 -23.09 14.73 5.07
CA CYS A 20 -22.55 15.76 4.18
C CYS A 20 -21.71 15.15 3.06
N THR A 21 -22.34 14.34 2.21
CA THR A 21 -21.66 13.66 1.10
C THR A 21 -21.48 14.59 -0.11
N PRO A 22 -20.41 14.43 -0.91
CA PRO A 22 -20.10 15.40 -2.00
C PRO A 22 -21.13 15.44 -3.13
N LYS A 23 -21.91 14.38 -3.36
CA LYS A 23 -22.86 14.31 -4.49
C LYS A 23 -24.31 14.52 -4.05
N THR A 24 -24.66 14.04 -2.88
CA THR A 24 -26.05 14.01 -2.38
C THR A 24 -26.09 14.36 -0.90
N PRO A 25 -25.74 15.61 -0.52
CA PRO A 25 -25.76 16.00 0.88
C PRO A 25 -27.18 16.04 1.44
N GLN A 26 -27.38 15.42 2.59
CA GLN A 26 -28.67 15.35 3.27
C GLN A 26 -28.85 16.54 4.23
N CYS A 27 -28.97 17.73 3.68
CA CYS A 27 -28.97 18.99 4.45
C CYS A 27 -30.14 19.10 5.43
N LEU A 28 -31.28 18.49 5.12
CA LEU A 28 -32.50 18.58 5.96
C LEU A 28 -32.35 17.87 7.32
N ILE A 29 -31.50 16.85 7.39
CA ILE A 29 -31.22 16.11 8.64
C ILE A 29 -29.86 16.47 9.26
N CYS A 30 -29.15 17.43 8.65
CA CYS A 30 -27.83 17.82 9.11
C CYS A 30 -27.91 18.65 10.40
N PRO A 31 -27.21 18.26 11.48
CA PRO A 31 -27.20 19.01 12.75
C PRO A 31 -26.60 20.42 12.61
N LEU A 32 -25.88 20.71 11.52
CA LEU A 32 -25.28 22.02 11.24
C LEU A 32 -26.13 22.89 10.30
N MET A 33 -27.34 22.48 9.93
CA MET A 33 -28.19 23.18 8.94
C MET A 33 -28.33 24.68 9.22
N GLY A 34 -28.57 25.06 10.45
CA GLY A 34 -28.80 26.47 10.82
C GLY A 34 -27.56 27.38 10.73
N VAL A 35 -26.35 26.80 10.76
CA VAL A 35 -25.07 27.55 10.76
C VAL A 35 -24.23 27.29 9.51
N CYS A 36 -24.64 26.36 8.66
CA CYS A 36 -23.88 25.95 7.47
C CYS A 36 -23.98 27.02 6.35
N VAL A 37 -22.84 27.54 5.91
CA VAL A 37 -22.75 28.50 4.82
C VAL A 37 -23.22 27.91 3.49
N ALA A 38 -22.75 26.69 3.17
CA ALA A 38 -23.11 25.99 1.92
C ALA A 38 -24.63 25.79 1.78
N GLN A 39 -25.31 25.46 2.88
CA GLN A 39 -26.77 25.33 2.91
C GLN A 39 -27.46 26.69 2.73
N LYS A 40 -26.97 27.74 3.39
CA LYS A 40 -27.52 29.09 3.24
C LYS A 40 -27.37 29.64 1.81
N GLU A 41 -26.31 29.28 1.11
CA GLU A 41 -26.11 29.64 -0.30
C GLU A 41 -26.94 28.76 -1.26
N GLY A 42 -27.63 27.75 -0.79
CA GLY A 42 -28.45 26.84 -1.60
C GLY A 42 -27.68 25.94 -2.57
N ALA A 43 -26.37 25.81 -2.39
CA ALA A 43 -25.50 25.06 -3.31
C ALA A 43 -24.46 24.20 -2.56
N PRO A 44 -24.91 23.27 -1.69
CA PRO A 44 -23.99 22.48 -0.86
C PRO A 44 -23.04 21.59 -1.67
N GLU A 45 -23.40 21.18 -2.88
CA GLU A 45 -22.56 20.35 -3.77
C GLU A 45 -21.33 21.09 -4.30
N ARG A 46 -21.30 22.42 -4.20
CA ARG A 46 -20.11 23.22 -4.54
C ARG A 46 -18.98 23.09 -3.54
N TYR A 47 -19.25 22.50 -2.38
CA TYR A 47 -18.28 22.33 -1.30
C TYR A 47 -17.92 20.86 -1.07
N PRO A 48 -16.63 20.55 -0.77
CA PRO A 48 -15.50 21.49 -0.74
C PRO A 48 -15.10 21.96 -2.14
N VAL A 49 -14.63 23.21 -2.25
CA VAL A 49 -14.09 23.74 -3.51
C VAL A 49 -12.83 23.00 -3.86
N LYS A 50 -12.85 22.23 -4.95
CA LYS A 50 -11.70 21.46 -5.43
C LYS A 50 -10.74 22.37 -6.16
N THR A 51 -9.68 22.80 -5.51
CA THR A 51 -8.65 23.69 -6.07
C THR A 51 -7.60 22.98 -6.91
N ARG A 52 -7.45 21.64 -6.77
CA ARG A 52 -6.47 20.84 -7.51
C ARG A 52 -7.11 19.58 -8.05
N LYS A 53 -6.86 19.29 -9.33
CA LYS A 53 -7.04 17.92 -9.87
C LYS A 53 -5.92 17.04 -9.31
N LEU A 54 -6.29 15.92 -8.72
CA LEU A 54 -5.34 14.90 -8.33
C LEU A 54 -4.75 14.26 -9.61
N ILE A 55 -3.47 14.51 -9.86
CA ILE A 55 -2.74 13.83 -10.94
C ILE A 55 -2.20 12.54 -10.35
N ARG A 56 -2.75 11.42 -10.78
CA ARG A 56 -2.23 10.09 -10.41
C ARG A 56 -0.99 9.79 -11.25
N ARG A 57 0.03 9.26 -10.61
CA ARG A 57 1.22 8.74 -11.27
C ARG A 57 1.12 7.23 -11.38
N SER A 58 1.59 6.68 -12.50
CA SER A 58 1.71 5.24 -12.70
C SER A 58 3.17 4.84 -12.59
N GLU A 59 3.44 3.79 -11.82
CA GLU A 59 4.79 3.26 -11.61
C GLU A 59 4.75 1.74 -11.72
N SER A 60 5.79 1.14 -12.28
CA SER A 60 5.99 -0.32 -12.28
C SER A 60 7.04 -0.69 -11.26
N TRP A 61 6.76 -1.69 -10.44
CA TRP A 61 7.69 -2.23 -9.45
C TRP A 61 7.83 -3.73 -9.63
N TRP A 62 9.08 -4.17 -9.71
CA TRP A 62 9.44 -5.57 -9.77
C TRP A 62 9.80 -6.04 -8.37
N LEU A 63 9.09 -7.06 -7.88
CA LEU A 63 9.21 -7.59 -6.53
C LEU A 63 9.94 -8.93 -6.59
N LEU A 64 11.15 -9.01 -6.06
CA LEU A 64 11.93 -10.25 -6.05
C LEU A 64 11.61 -11.05 -4.77
N LEU A 65 10.76 -12.05 -4.91
CA LEU A 65 10.41 -12.97 -3.83
C LEU A 65 11.43 -14.10 -3.78
N LEU A 66 12.21 -14.11 -2.73
CA LEU A 66 13.15 -15.18 -2.43
C LEU A 66 12.48 -16.11 -1.43
N ILE A 67 12.29 -17.35 -1.83
CA ILE A 67 11.62 -18.38 -1.03
C ILE A 67 12.61 -19.53 -0.81
N ARG A 68 12.84 -19.86 0.44
CA ARG A 68 13.67 -21.00 0.85
C ARG A 68 12.89 -22.31 0.80
N LEU A 69 13.61 -23.43 0.75
CA LEU A 69 13.01 -24.78 0.73
C LEU A 69 12.10 -25.06 1.94
N ASP A 70 12.39 -24.45 3.10
CA ASP A 70 11.57 -24.53 4.31
C ASP A 70 10.40 -23.52 4.33
N ARG A 71 10.10 -22.90 3.17
CA ARG A 71 9.03 -21.90 2.98
C ARG A 71 9.28 -20.58 3.70
N ALA A 72 10.49 -20.35 4.22
CA ALA A 72 10.86 -19.02 4.69
C ALA A 72 10.99 -18.05 3.51
N VAL A 73 10.63 -16.78 3.75
CA VAL A 73 10.69 -15.71 2.75
C VAL A 73 11.65 -14.62 3.20
N TRP A 74 12.41 -14.06 2.26
CA TRP A 74 13.26 -12.92 2.55
C TRP A 74 12.49 -11.62 2.45
N LEU A 75 12.51 -10.83 3.52
CA LEU A 75 11.87 -9.51 3.54
C LEU A 75 12.82 -8.47 4.11
N GLU A 76 12.70 -7.26 3.59
CA GLU A 76 13.46 -6.08 3.98
C GLU A 76 12.54 -5.00 4.52
N THR A 77 13.00 -4.24 5.50
CA THR A 77 12.24 -3.09 6.00
C THR A 77 12.32 -1.95 5.00
N ARG A 78 11.17 -1.48 4.52
CA ARG A 78 11.11 -0.30 3.64
C ARG A 78 11.64 0.94 4.36
N PRO A 79 12.22 1.92 3.62
CA PRO A 79 12.61 3.20 4.20
C PRO A 79 11.50 3.84 5.04
N SER A 80 11.87 4.69 5.99
CA SER A 80 10.92 5.39 6.89
C SER A 80 9.99 6.39 6.18
N THR A 81 10.21 6.63 4.88
CA THR A 81 9.40 7.54 4.05
C THR A 81 9.03 6.87 2.73
N GLY A 82 7.97 7.38 2.09
CA GLY A 82 7.50 6.89 0.80
C GLY A 82 6.42 5.80 0.91
N ILE A 83 6.25 5.06 -0.19
CA ILE A 83 5.23 4.00 -0.25
C ILE A 83 5.63 2.83 0.65
N TRP A 84 4.69 2.38 1.49
CA TRP A 84 4.85 1.29 2.45
C TRP A 84 5.99 1.53 3.47
N ALA A 85 6.19 2.80 3.85
CA ALA A 85 7.23 3.20 4.80
C ALA A 85 7.20 2.35 6.08
N GLY A 86 8.36 1.80 6.46
CA GLY A 86 8.55 0.99 7.66
C GLY A 86 7.93 -0.42 7.61
N LEU A 87 7.22 -0.80 6.54
CA LEU A 87 6.67 -2.13 6.38
C LEU A 87 7.71 -3.11 5.81
N GLN A 88 7.49 -4.40 6.06
CA GLN A 88 8.29 -5.47 5.49
C GLN A 88 7.85 -5.75 4.06
N CYS A 89 8.79 -5.84 3.13
CA CYS A 89 8.51 -6.05 1.72
C CYS A 89 9.63 -6.88 1.07
N ALA A 90 9.32 -7.60 0.01
CA ALA A 90 10.36 -8.17 -0.85
C ALA A 90 11.21 -7.05 -1.47
N PRO A 91 12.49 -7.28 -1.79
CA PRO A 91 13.31 -6.35 -2.56
C PRO A 91 12.57 -5.84 -3.78
N THR A 92 12.60 -4.51 -3.99
CA THR A 92 11.84 -3.85 -5.06
C THR A 92 12.79 -3.18 -6.06
N PHE A 93 12.51 -3.35 -7.36
CA PHE A 93 13.33 -2.85 -8.46
C PHE A 93 12.49 -2.03 -9.44
N PRO A 94 13.10 -1.05 -10.14
CA PRO A 94 12.38 -0.20 -11.10
C PRO A 94 12.01 -0.91 -12.40
N ASP A 95 12.74 -1.96 -12.76
CA ASP A 95 12.58 -2.72 -14.00
C ASP A 95 12.97 -4.20 -13.84
N ARG A 96 12.62 -4.99 -14.86
CA ARG A 96 12.87 -6.43 -14.90
C ARG A 96 14.35 -6.78 -14.92
N GLU A 97 15.13 -6.01 -15.64
CA GLU A 97 16.55 -6.28 -15.87
C GLU A 97 17.33 -6.15 -14.56
N THR A 98 17.13 -5.04 -13.83
CA THR A 98 17.73 -4.84 -12.51
C THR A 98 17.32 -5.91 -11.51
N ALA A 99 16.06 -6.32 -11.52
CA ALA A 99 15.59 -7.42 -10.66
C ALA A 99 16.22 -8.77 -11.02
N ALA A 100 16.32 -9.08 -12.31
CA ALA A 100 16.95 -10.30 -12.80
C ALA A 100 18.46 -10.35 -12.50
N ASN A 101 19.16 -9.22 -12.67
CA ASN A 101 20.57 -9.10 -12.33
C ASN A 101 20.80 -9.31 -10.82
N ALA A 102 19.95 -8.73 -9.97
CA ALA A 102 20.01 -8.96 -8.53
C ALA A 102 19.74 -10.43 -8.18
N ALA A 103 18.76 -11.07 -8.81
CA ALA A 103 18.47 -12.48 -8.64
C ALA A 103 19.68 -13.36 -9.02
N ALA A 104 20.29 -13.10 -10.18
CA ALA A 104 21.44 -13.83 -10.66
C ALA A 104 22.68 -13.65 -9.75
N ALA A 105 22.85 -12.48 -9.14
CA ALA A 105 23.91 -12.24 -8.17
C ALA A 105 23.72 -13.03 -6.85
N ILE A 106 22.46 -13.27 -6.46
CA ILE A 106 22.10 -14.03 -5.26
C ILE A 106 22.28 -15.55 -5.50
N ALA A 107 21.71 -16.07 -6.57
CA ALA A 107 21.74 -17.49 -6.92
C ALA A 107 21.77 -17.69 -8.45
N PRO A 108 22.98 -17.71 -9.06
CA PRO A 108 23.12 -17.74 -10.52
C PRO A 108 22.46 -18.91 -11.24
N LEU A 109 22.29 -20.03 -10.55
CA LEU A 109 21.72 -21.27 -11.10
C LEU A 109 20.24 -21.47 -10.76
N ALA A 110 19.67 -20.60 -9.93
CA ALA A 110 18.28 -20.70 -9.55
C ALA A 110 17.34 -20.23 -10.67
N SER A 111 16.23 -20.93 -10.84
CA SER A 111 15.20 -20.52 -11.81
C SER A 111 14.40 -19.32 -11.29
N LEU A 112 14.30 -18.29 -12.12
CA LEU A 112 13.45 -17.12 -11.85
C LEU A 112 12.12 -17.30 -12.57
N ARG A 113 11.02 -17.33 -11.82
CA ARG A 113 9.65 -17.48 -12.35
C ARG A 113 8.91 -16.16 -12.24
N GLU A 114 8.24 -15.75 -13.30
CA GLU A 114 7.36 -14.58 -13.30
C GLU A 114 5.94 -15.00 -12.93
N HIS A 115 5.34 -14.28 -11.99
CA HIS A 115 3.93 -14.38 -11.70
C HIS A 115 3.15 -13.28 -12.42
N ALA A 116 1.82 -13.47 -12.55
CA ALA A 116 0.97 -12.50 -13.20
C ALA A 116 1.09 -11.11 -12.54
N ALA A 117 1.37 -10.10 -13.35
CA ALA A 117 1.40 -8.72 -12.89
C ALA A 117 -0.02 -8.24 -12.53
N PHE A 118 -0.13 -7.38 -11.55
CA PHE A 118 -1.42 -6.80 -11.15
C PHE A 118 -1.30 -5.34 -10.71
N LEU A 119 -2.41 -4.63 -10.78
CA LEU A 119 -2.51 -3.23 -10.40
C LEU A 119 -2.88 -3.09 -8.92
N HIS A 120 -2.07 -2.35 -8.18
CA HIS A 120 -2.38 -1.88 -6.83
C HIS A 120 -2.61 -0.37 -6.80
N VAL A 121 -3.85 0.01 -6.53
CA VAL A 121 -4.30 1.41 -6.58
C VAL A 121 -4.11 2.07 -5.23
N LEU A 122 -3.31 3.13 -5.18
CA LEU A 122 -3.15 4.03 -4.04
C LEU A 122 -3.87 5.37 -4.33
N THR A 123 -4.02 6.22 -3.32
CA THR A 123 -4.69 7.52 -3.48
C THR A 123 -4.07 8.38 -4.60
N HIS A 124 -2.75 8.42 -4.68
CA HIS A 124 -2.02 9.30 -5.62
C HIS A 124 -1.22 8.55 -6.67
N ARG A 125 -1.20 7.21 -6.65
CA ARG A 125 -0.38 6.37 -7.52
C ARG A 125 -1.09 5.09 -7.90
N ASP A 126 -0.81 4.62 -9.10
CA ASP A 126 -1.16 3.31 -9.61
C ASP A 126 0.14 2.50 -9.71
N LEU A 127 0.27 1.44 -8.90
CA LEU A 127 1.44 0.58 -8.90
C LEU A 127 1.15 -0.68 -9.70
N HIS A 128 1.86 -0.86 -10.78
CA HIS A 128 1.91 -2.13 -11.52
C HIS A 128 2.96 -3.01 -10.86
N LEU A 129 2.53 -4.02 -10.15
CA LEU A 129 3.38 -4.94 -9.40
C LEU A 129 3.66 -6.18 -10.22
N HIS A 130 4.95 -6.49 -10.39
CA HIS A 130 5.46 -7.61 -11.17
C HIS A 130 6.23 -8.57 -10.24
N PRO A 131 5.57 -9.62 -9.70
CA PRO A 131 6.25 -10.55 -8.82
C PRO A 131 7.19 -11.47 -9.60
N LEU A 132 8.43 -11.56 -9.15
CA LEU A 132 9.43 -12.53 -9.58
C LEU A 132 9.71 -13.47 -8.42
N VAL A 133 9.56 -14.75 -8.61
CA VAL A 133 9.76 -15.75 -7.56
C VAL A 133 11.00 -16.58 -7.88
N MET A 134 11.88 -16.73 -6.90
CA MET A 134 13.08 -17.53 -6.96
C MET A 134 13.21 -18.39 -5.70
N GLU A 135 13.38 -19.69 -5.90
CA GLU A 135 13.75 -20.59 -4.82
C GLU A 135 15.27 -20.52 -4.58
N VAL A 136 15.66 -20.37 -3.33
CA VAL A 136 17.06 -20.18 -2.96
C VAL A 136 17.50 -21.13 -1.84
N ASP A 137 18.81 -21.31 -1.75
CA ASP A 137 19.46 -22.07 -0.70
C ASP A 137 19.30 -21.39 0.68
N HIS A 138 19.32 -22.18 1.75
CA HIS A 138 19.21 -21.67 3.13
C HIS A 138 20.43 -20.86 3.58
N GLU A 139 21.58 -21.01 2.95
CA GLU A 139 22.80 -20.24 3.24
C GLU A 139 22.80 -18.84 2.57
N CYS A 140 21.85 -18.59 1.67
CA CYS A 140 21.75 -17.33 0.95
C CYS A 140 21.37 -16.17 1.90
N ARG A 141 22.16 -15.10 1.86
CA ARG A 141 21.90 -13.83 2.55
C ARG A 141 21.87 -12.67 1.54
N PRO A 142 20.69 -12.35 1.00
CA PRO A 142 20.54 -11.41 -0.11
C PRO A 142 21.02 -9.99 0.18
N SER A 143 20.86 -9.49 1.40
CA SER A 143 21.30 -8.14 1.80
C SER A 143 21.55 -8.03 3.30
N GLU A 144 22.15 -6.92 3.73
CA GLU A 144 22.36 -6.60 5.15
C GLU A 144 21.08 -6.06 5.84
N THR A 145 20.11 -5.56 5.06
CA THR A 145 18.93 -4.84 5.58
C THR A 145 17.71 -5.71 5.78
N GLY A 146 17.76 -6.98 5.33
CA GLY A 146 16.68 -7.93 5.43
C GLY A 146 16.94 -9.09 6.39
N ARG A 147 15.93 -9.93 6.56
CA ARG A 147 16.02 -11.21 7.23
C ARG A 147 15.06 -12.23 6.65
N TRP A 148 15.31 -13.49 6.94
CA TRP A 148 14.39 -14.57 6.65
C TRP A 148 13.24 -14.58 7.67
N PHE A 149 12.01 -14.63 7.18
CA PHE A 149 10.79 -14.81 7.95
C PHE A 149 10.25 -16.20 7.69
N GLN A 150 10.06 -16.98 8.73
CA GLN A 150 9.47 -18.31 8.62
C GLN A 150 8.00 -18.23 8.15
N ALA A 151 7.47 -19.33 7.62
CA ALA A 151 6.07 -19.42 7.19
C ALA A 151 5.07 -19.05 8.31
N THR A 152 5.44 -19.26 9.57
CA THR A 152 4.63 -18.91 10.74
C THR A 152 4.83 -17.45 11.20
N GLU A 153 5.91 -16.77 10.79
CA GLU A 153 6.25 -15.41 11.22
C GLU A 153 5.71 -14.33 10.28
N TRP A 154 5.87 -14.51 8.95
CA TRP A 154 5.49 -13.45 8.01
C TRP A 154 3.99 -13.10 8.05
N PRO A 155 3.03 -14.00 8.37
CA PRO A 155 1.63 -13.61 8.51
C PRO A 155 1.38 -12.59 9.62
N GLN A 156 2.26 -12.54 10.63
CA GLN A 156 2.20 -11.59 11.74
C GLN A 156 3.05 -10.33 11.49
N ALA A 157 3.84 -10.31 10.43
CA ALA A 157 4.66 -9.16 10.08
C ALA A 157 3.81 -8.00 9.53
N GLY A 158 4.31 -6.78 9.68
CA GLY A 158 3.73 -5.59 9.09
C GLY A 158 3.96 -5.56 7.57
N LEU A 159 3.11 -6.24 6.81
CA LEU A 159 3.19 -6.33 5.36
C LEU A 159 2.20 -5.40 4.67
N PRO A 160 2.55 -4.78 3.52
CA PRO A 160 1.56 -4.20 2.62
C PRO A 160 0.55 -5.26 2.16
N ALA A 161 -0.71 -4.87 2.00
CA ALA A 161 -1.77 -5.81 1.56
C ALA A 161 -1.43 -6.58 0.26
N PRO A 162 -0.88 -5.94 -0.80
CA PRO A 162 -0.48 -6.69 -2.00
C PRO A 162 0.67 -7.67 -1.74
N MET A 163 1.62 -7.35 -0.83
CA MET A 163 2.70 -8.26 -0.47
C MET A 163 2.16 -9.52 0.22
N ARG A 164 1.22 -9.35 1.14
CA ARG A 164 0.54 -10.46 1.81
C ARG A 164 -0.13 -11.39 0.80
N LYS A 165 -0.90 -10.81 -0.14
CA LYS A 165 -1.57 -11.58 -1.20
C LYS A 165 -0.57 -12.37 -2.04
N ILE A 166 0.54 -11.76 -2.48
CA ILE A 166 1.55 -12.45 -3.28
C ILE A 166 2.13 -13.65 -2.51
N LEU A 167 2.42 -13.47 -1.23
CA LEU A 167 2.98 -14.55 -0.39
C LEU A 167 1.98 -15.69 -0.19
N GLU A 168 0.69 -15.37 0.01
CA GLU A 168 -0.38 -16.37 0.11
C GLU A 168 -0.53 -17.18 -1.20
N ASP A 169 -0.46 -16.50 -2.35
CA ASP A 169 -0.57 -17.11 -3.68
C ASP A 169 0.70 -17.94 -4.06
N SER A 170 1.84 -17.66 -3.42
CA SER A 170 3.14 -18.31 -3.69
C SER A 170 3.52 -19.37 -2.65
N ALA A 171 2.77 -19.45 -1.56
CA ALA A 171 2.98 -20.38 -0.45
C ALA A 171 2.24 -21.76 -0.64
#